data_b61f88b4231f1775aa43c976ad37147c
#
_entry.id   b61f88b4231f1775aa43c976ad37147c
#
_cell.length_a   1.000
_cell.length_b   1.000
_cell.length_c   1.000
_cell.angle_alpha   90.00
_cell.angle_beta   90.00
_cell.angle_gamma   90.00
#
_symmetry.space_group_name_H-M   'P 1'
#
loop_
_entity.id
_entity.type
_entity.pdbx_description
1 polymer ?
#
loop_
_entity_poly.entity_id
_entity_poly.type
_entity_poly.pdbx_seq_one_letter_code
_entity_poly.pdbx_strand_id
1 'polypeptide(L)'
;MTETAPTTPTVTPVVYETILTGADLDQVGLDRDNMGYFIPFRLKPEAAGKFAQYTASHVGQYLCIVLDKEVISCPQIQEAIPGGSGQITLGNATYQEARGLAIQLHYGALPVPLRVETATTVGPTLGEISVEKSVRAGIIGLSIVLLFMLVYYRALGGVADLALLLYAALNLALYKLAPVTLTLPGIAGFLLSAGMAVDANILVFERMKEEIRAGRSLRAALETGFNRAWTSIRDSQISILIACAVLYFFGTNFGASMVKGFALTLAIGTMINLFTAIVVTRTFLRTLFRLAGNWLRTRRWLLSV
;
A
#
# COMPACT_ATOMS: atom_id res chain seq x y z
N MET A 1 50.04 -31.45 5.82
CA MET A 1 49.78 -30.30 4.92
C MET A 1 48.80 -29.42 5.68
N THR A 2 49.33 -28.40 6.35
CA THR A 2 48.60 -27.40 7.13
C THR A 2 48.21 -26.26 6.16
N GLU A 3 46.93 -26.16 5.90
CA GLU A 3 46.37 -25.11 5.05
C GLU A 3 46.27 -23.81 5.87
N THR A 4 47.12 -22.84 5.52
CA THR A 4 47.11 -21.51 6.11
C THR A 4 45.94 -20.72 5.54
N ALA A 5 44.95 -20.38 6.43
CA ALA A 5 43.85 -19.50 6.10
C ALA A 5 44.35 -18.12 5.59
N PRO A 6 43.73 -17.52 4.57
CA PRO A 6 44.11 -16.21 4.08
C PRO A 6 43.82 -15.14 5.13
N THR A 7 44.85 -14.46 5.58
CA THR A 7 44.77 -13.28 6.46
C THR A 7 44.08 -12.15 5.69
N THR A 8 42.87 -11.80 6.12
CA THR A 8 42.17 -10.59 5.67
C THR A 8 43.05 -9.36 6.02
N PRO A 9 43.34 -8.46 5.08
CA PRO A 9 44.12 -7.27 5.39
C PRO A 9 43.33 -6.40 6.38
N THR A 10 43.90 -6.15 7.54
CA THR A 10 43.36 -5.23 8.54
C THR A 10 43.48 -3.82 7.96
N VAL A 11 42.38 -3.31 7.42
CA VAL A 11 42.30 -1.91 6.97
C VAL A 11 42.29 -1.06 8.24
N THR A 12 43.39 -0.42 8.55
CA THR A 12 43.49 0.61 9.60
C THR A 12 42.49 1.73 9.22
N PRO A 13 41.55 2.13 10.11
CA PRO A 13 40.65 3.22 9.79
C PRO A 13 41.45 4.50 9.57
N VAL A 14 41.40 5.06 8.36
CA VAL A 14 41.96 6.37 8.08
C VAL A 14 41.12 7.41 8.77
N VAL A 15 41.66 8.07 9.77
CA VAL A 15 40.98 9.15 10.50
C VAL A 15 41.20 10.43 9.70
N TYR A 16 40.14 10.95 9.11
CA TYR A 16 40.17 12.26 8.42
C TYR A 16 39.87 13.37 9.41
N GLU A 17 40.64 14.45 9.36
CA GLU A 17 40.36 15.69 10.09
C GLU A 17 39.17 16.41 9.41
N THR A 18 38.10 16.66 10.15
CA THR A 18 36.92 17.33 9.62
C THR A 18 37.12 18.85 9.67
N ILE A 19 37.19 19.51 8.51
CA ILE A 19 37.38 20.94 8.39
C ILE A 19 36.06 21.69 8.33
N LEU A 20 35.10 21.13 7.57
CA LEU A 20 33.75 21.65 7.36
C LEU A 20 32.73 20.52 7.47
N THR A 21 31.53 20.90 7.81
CA THR A 21 30.40 19.99 7.89
C THR A 21 29.27 20.43 6.95
N GLY A 22 28.27 19.59 6.72
CA GLY A 22 27.08 19.95 5.94
C GLY A 22 26.34 21.18 6.49
N ALA A 23 26.46 21.48 7.79
CA ALA A 23 25.88 22.67 8.40
C ALA A 23 26.51 23.99 7.95
N ASP A 24 27.72 23.93 7.38
CA ASP A 24 28.47 25.08 6.87
C ASP A 24 28.08 25.44 5.43
N LEU A 25 27.28 24.62 4.76
CA LEU A 25 26.75 24.87 3.42
C LEU A 25 25.59 25.89 3.49
N ASP A 26 25.56 26.83 2.56
CA ASP A 26 24.49 27.82 2.36
C ASP A 26 23.59 27.44 1.18
N GLN A 27 24.19 27.09 0.04
CA GLN A 27 23.51 26.72 -1.17
C GLN A 27 24.16 25.48 -1.81
N VAL A 28 23.32 24.58 -2.29
CA VAL A 28 23.72 23.39 -3.04
C VAL A 28 22.81 23.28 -4.25
N GLY A 29 23.41 23.10 -5.43
CA GLY A 29 22.70 22.91 -6.68
C GLY A 29 22.98 21.55 -7.29
N LEU A 30 22.37 21.28 -8.42
CA LEU A 30 22.71 20.17 -9.32
C LEU A 30 22.77 20.73 -10.72
N ASP A 31 23.88 20.53 -11.41
CA ASP A 31 24.09 21.00 -12.78
C ASP A 31 24.77 19.92 -13.61
N ARG A 32 24.85 20.13 -14.92
CA ARG A 32 25.45 19.20 -15.86
C ARG A 32 26.33 19.93 -16.86
N ASP A 33 27.52 19.40 -17.08
CA ASP A 33 28.43 19.83 -18.13
C ASP A 33 28.74 18.69 -19.14
N ASN A 34 29.70 18.92 -20.01
CA ASN A 34 30.14 17.91 -20.99
C ASN A 34 30.83 16.68 -20.36
N MET A 35 31.24 16.77 -19.10
CA MET A 35 31.92 15.70 -18.35
C MET A 35 30.96 14.91 -17.44
N GLY A 36 29.71 15.34 -17.30
CA GLY A 36 28.71 14.65 -16.47
C GLY A 36 27.98 15.59 -15.53
N TYR A 37 27.42 15.00 -14.44
CA TYR A 37 26.77 15.78 -13.41
C TYR A 37 27.76 16.30 -12.39
N PHE A 38 27.53 17.53 -11.92
CA PHE A 38 28.30 18.13 -10.83
C PHE A 38 27.37 18.87 -9.86
N ILE A 39 27.83 19.02 -8.62
CA ILE A 39 27.09 19.67 -7.54
C ILE A 39 27.82 20.95 -7.18
N PRO A 40 27.40 22.13 -7.67
CA PRO A 40 27.88 23.40 -7.20
C PRO A 40 27.41 23.65 -5.77
N PHE A 41 28.32 24.11 -4.92
CA PHE A 41 27.98 24.48 -3.54
C PHE A 41 28.55 25.85 -3.17
N ARG A 42 27.89 26.49 -2.20
CA ARG A 42 28.37 27.72 -1.58
C ARG A 42 28.37 27.56 -0.07
N LEU A 43 29.44 28.00 0.57
CA LEU A 43 29.59 28.00 2.01
C LEU A 43 28.99 29.27 2.64
N LYS A 44 28.58 29.17 3.89
CA LYS A 44 28.22 30.33 4.72
C LYS A 44 29.42 31.27 4.89
N PRO A 45 29.25 32.59 5.06
CA PRO A 45 30.35 33.55 5.15
C PRO A 45 31.41 33.20 6.21
N GLU A 46 30.98 32.68 7.36
CA GLU A 46 31.86 32.26 8.45
C GLU A 46 32.73 31.05 8.09
N ALA A 47 32.16 30.10 7.37
CA ALA A 47 32.85 28.89 6.90
C ALA A 47 33.77 29.17 5.69
N ALA A 48 33.36 30.10 4.83
CA ALA A 48 34.13 30.51 3.66
C ALA A 48 35.55 31.05 4.05
N GLY A 49 35.65 31.79 5.14
CA GLY A 49 36.94 32.27 5.64
C GLY A 49 37.86 31.13 6.11
N LYS A 50 37.32 30.18 6.86
CA LYS A 50 38.10 28.99 7.28
C LYS A 50 38.53 28.14 6.10
N PHE A 51 37.64 27.98 5.13
CA PHE A 51 37.95 27.22 3.92
C PHE A 51 39.01 27.86 3.06
N ALA A 52 38.98 29.19 2.88
CA ALA A 52 39.98 29.95 2.18
C ALA A 52 41.36 29.83 2.84
N GLN A 53 41.43 29.97 4.16
CA GLN A 53 42.67 29.83 4.92
C GLN A 53 43.25 28.41 4.81
N TYR A 54 42.40 27.39 4.92
CA TYR A 54 42.79 25.99 4.81
C TYR A 54 43.31 25.67 3.42
N THR A 55 42.59 26.02 2.36
CA THR A 55 42.95 25.75 0.98
C THR A 55 44.23 26.48 0.59
N ALA A 56 44.48 27.71 1.11
CA ALA A 56 45.71 28.44 0.89
C ALA A 56 46.95 27.75 1.48
N SER A 57 46.80 27.12 2.66
CA SER A 57 47.91 26.43 3.35
C SER A 57 48.14 24.98 2.88
N HIS A 58 47.22 24.39 2.12
CA HIS A 58 47.25 22.98 1.73
C HIS A 58 47.18 22.79 0.20
N VAL A 59 47.63 23.74 -0.58
CA VAL A 59 47.72 23.63 -2.04
C VAL A 59 48.58 22.41 -2.42
N GLY A 60 48.05 21.58 -3.34
CA GLY A 60 48.67 20.33 -3.76
C GLY A 60 48.25 19.10 -2.94
N GLN A 61 47.52 19.28 -1.85
CA GLN A 61 46.97 18.17 -1.05
C GLN A 61 45.56 17.78 -1.51
N TYR A 62 45.09 16.63 -1.02
CA TYR A 62 43.74 16.14 -1.33
C TYR A 62 42.74 16.57 -0.27
N LEU A 63 41.58 17.05 -0.71
CA LEU A 63 40.43 17.40 0.13
C LEU A 63 39.32 16.41 -0.15
N CYS A 64 39.06 15.51 0.78
CA CYS A 64 38.05 14.49 0.57
C CYS A 64 36.67 14.91 1.09
N ILE A 65 35.66 14.66 0.29
CA ILE A 65 34.26 14.82 0.63
C ILE A 65 33.74 13.48 1.10
N VAL A 66 33.32 13.41 2.35
CA VAL A 66 32.84 12.20 3.02
C VAL A 66 31.34 12.35 3.36
N LEU A 67 30.53 11.39 2.96
CA LEU A 67 29.12 11.31 3.28
C LEU A 67 28.84 9.94 3.89
N ASP A 68 28.17 9.88 5.04
CA ASP A 68 27.84 8.64 5.76
C ASP A 68 29.04 7.68 5.97
N LYS A 69 30.23 8.26 6.20
CA LYS A 69 31.50 7.56 6.36
C LYS A 69 32.07 6.94 5.07
N GLU A 70 31.46 7.22 3.92
CA GLU A 70 32.01 6.86 2.61
C GLU A 70 32.62 8.07 1.94
N VAL A 71 33.78 7.87 1.31
CA VAL A 71 34.45 8.91 0.55
C VAL A 71 33.83 9.01 -0.84
N ILE A 72 33.15 10.13 -1.11
CA ILE A 72 32.49 10.39 -2.40
C ILE A 72 33.46 10.88 -3.45
N SER A 73 34.36 11.79 -3.06
CA SER A 73 35.35 12.39 -3.97
C SER A 73 36.50 12.94 -3.17
N CYS A 74 37.73 12.87 -3.72
CA CYS A 74 38.96 13.43 -3.14
C CYS A 74 39.68 14.28 -4.18
N PRO A 75 39.19 15.46 -4.54
CA PRO A 75 39.88 16.35 -5.45
C PRO A 75 41.18 16.91 -4.82
N GLN A 76 42.16 17.22 -5.68
CA GLN A 76 43.36 17.90 -5.26
C GLN A 76 43.10 19.42 -5.23
N ILE A 77 43.56 20.09 -4.19
CA ILE A 77 43.53 21.56 -4.08
C ILE A 77 44.54 22.15 -5.07
N GLN A 78 44.06 22.77 -6.14
CA GLN A 78 44.92 23.38 -7.15
C GLN A 78 45.36 24.79 -6.77
N GLU A 79 44.46 25.55 -6.15
CA GLU A 79 44.70 26.92 -5.69
C GLU A 79 43.84 27.26 -4.48
N ALA A 80 44.18 28.37 -3.80
CA ALA A 80 43.34 28.85 -2.69
C ALA A 80 41.97 29.29 -3.20
N ILE A 81 40.91 28.92 -2.46
CA ILE A 81 39.50 29.19 -2.82
C ILE A 81 38.94 30.31 -1.92
N PRO A 82 39.14 31.58 -2.24
CA PRO A 82 38.78 32.70 -1.36
C PRO A 82 37.25 32.95 -1.31
N GLY A 83 36.50 32.48 -2.31
CA GLY A 83 35.07 32.78 -2.47
C GLY A 83 34.11 31.81 -1.75
N GLY A 84 34.62 30.78 -1.07
CA GLY A 84 33.75 29.77 -0.40
C GLY A 84 32.81 29.03 -1.32
N SER A 85 33.03 29.05 -2.62
CA SER A 85 32.23 28.34 -3.62
C SER A 85 33.09 27.27 -4.28
N GLY A 86 32.50 26.10 -4.52
CA GLY A 86 33.17 24.99 -5.19
C GLY A 86 32.18 24.12 -5.94
N GLN A 87 32.69 23.10 -6.59
CA GLN A 87 31.86 22.10 -7.27
C GLN A 87 32.41 20.69 -6.99
N ILE A 88 31.48 19.75 -6.84
CA ILE A 88 31.77 18.32 -6.65
C ILE A 88 31.47 17.63 -7.97
N THR A 89 32.46 17.17 -8.67
CA THR A 89 32.27 16.43 -9.93
C THR A 89 32.01 14.98 -9.62
N LEU A 90 30.90 14.43 -10.18
CA LEU A 90 30.43 13.08 -9.90
C LEU A 90 30.84 12.06 -10.99
N GLY A 91 31.55 12.48 -12.01
CA GLY A 91 31.98 11.61 -13.11
C GLY A 91 30.79 10.93 -13.81
N ASN A 92 30.78 9.61 -13.83
CA ASN A 92 29.77 8.82 -14.53
C ASN A 92 28.45 8.56 -13.73
N ALA A 93 28.18 9.36 -12.70
CA ALA A 93 26.95 9.19 -11.92
C ALA A 93 25.70 9.42 -12.77
N THR A 94 24.66 8.65 -12.51
CA THR A 94 23.35 8.84 -13.13
C THR A 94 22.65 10.08 -12.54
N TYR A 95 21.66 10.62 -13.27
CA TYR A 95 20.84 11.74 -12.75
C TYR A 95 20.21 11.46 -11.40
N GLN A 96 19.77 10.23 -11.17
CA GLN A 96 19.12 9.81 -9.92
C GLN A 96 20.12 9.83 -8.74
N GLU A 97 21.33 9.33 -8.94
CA GLU A 97 22.40 9.34 -7.94
C GLU A 97 22.87 10.77 -7.64
N ALA A 98 23.10 11.57 -8.68
CA ALA A 98 23.51 12.96 -8.54
C ALA A 98 22.46 13.80 -7.79
N ARG A 99 21.18 13.60 -8.11
CA ARG A 99 20.07 14.26 -7.41
C ARG A 99 19.94 13.83 -5.96
N GLY A 100 20.09 12.52 -5.67
CA GLY A 100 20.09 11.99 -4.31
C GLY A 100 21.17 12.66 -3.46
N LEU A 101 22.39 12.74 -4.00
CA LEU A 101 23.54 13.34 -3.33
C LEU A 101 23.35 14.85 -3.10
N ALA A 102 22.83 15.58 -4.09
CA ALA A 102 22.53 17.00 -3.96
C ALA A 102 21.50 17.28 -2.86
N ILE A 103 20.46 16.45 -2.75
CA ILE A 103 19.46 16.54 -1.70
C ILE A 103 20.09 16.27 -0.32
N GLN A 104 20.92 15.24 -0.19
CA GLN A 104 21.60 14.90 1.06
C GLN A 104 22.55 16.02 1.50
N LEU A 105 23.29 16.62 0.57
CA LEU A 105 24.17 17.75 0.85
C LEU A 105 23.39 19.03 1.19
N HIS A 106 22.26 19.27 0.54
CA HIS A 106 21.44 20.47 0.76
C HIS A 106 20.78 20.48 2.15
N TYR A 107 20.28 19.35 2.59
CA TYR A 107 19.63 19.26 3.92
C TYR A 107 20.62 19.01 5.05
N GLY A 108 21.89 18.71 4.74
CA GLY A 108 22.96 18.48 5.71
C GLY A 108 22.73 17.24 6.56
N ALA A 109 23.56 17.08 7.58
CA ALA A 109 23.34 16.05 8.59
C ALA A 109 22.08 16.40 9.39
N LEU A 110 21.15 15.44 9.48
CA LEU A 110 19.94 15.61 10.30
C LEU A 110 20.35 15.96 11.74
N PRO A 111 19.71 16.97 12.35
CA PRO A 111 20.07 17.42 13.71
C PRO A 111 19.81 16.34 14.79
N VAL A 112 19.09 15.28 14.41
CA VAL A 112 18.81 14.12 15.26
C VAL A 112 19.20 12.85 14.49
N PRO A 113 19.98 11.94 15.09
CA PRO A 113 20.32 10.69 14.44
C PRO A 113 19.04 9.85 14.25
N LEU A 114 18.67 9.61 12.99
CA LEU A 114 17.56 8.72 12.66
C LEU A 114 18.05 7.27 12.70
N ARG A 115 17.31 6.44 13.41
CA ARG A 115 17.50 5.00 13.41
C ARG A 115 16.44 4.37 12.53
N VAL A 116 16.83 3.60 11.55
CA VAL A 116 15.88 2.80 10.76
C VAL A 116 15.40 1.66 11.66
N GLU A 117 14.16 1.74 12.15
CA GLU A 117 13.59 0.69 12.99
C GLU A 117 13.17 -0.54 12.16
N THR A 118 12.65 -0.30 10.96
CA THR A 118 12.22 -1.40 10.09
C THR A 118 12.40 -1.00 8.63
N ALA A 119 13.12 -1.81 7.89
CA ALA A 119 13.21 -1.72 6.43
C ALA A 119 12.77 -3.05 5.84
N THR A 120 11.66 -3.06 5.08
CA THR A 120 11.19 -4.24 4.38
C THR A 120 11.35 -4.05 2.89
N THR A 121 12.28 -4.78 2.30
CA THR A 121 12.49 -4.77 0.85
C THR A 121 11.87 -6.04 0.25
N VAL A 122 10.86 -5.87 -0.58
CA VAL A 122 10.23 -6.97 -1.33
C VAL A 122 10.75 -6.91 -2.77
N GLY A 123 11.44 -7.97 -3.20
CA GLY A 123 11.89 -8.08 -4.58
C GLY A 123 10.70 -8.08 -5.56
N PRO A 124 10.84 -7.48 -6.77
CA PRO A 124 9.76 -7.40 -7.76
C PRO A 124 9.14 -8.75 -8.10
N THR A 125 9.97 -9.79 -8.24
CA THR A 125 9.55 -11.16 -8.56
C THR A 125 8.72 -11.82 -7.44
N LEU A 126 9.09 -11.59 -6.17
CA LEU A 126 8.35 -12.10 -5.02
C LEU A 126 6.99 -11.40 -4.88
N GLY A 127 6.92 -10.10 -5.17
CA GLY A 127 5.67 -9.34 -5.20
C GLY A 127 4.71 -9.87 -6.26
N GLU A 128 5.19 -10.06 -7.50
CA GLU A 128 4.40 -10.56 -8.63
C GLU A 128 3.86 -11.97 -8.38
N ILE A 129 4.71 -12.92 -7.96
CA ILE A 129 4.31 -14.29 -7.63
C ILE A 129 3.27 -14.32 -6.50
N SER A 130 3.42 -13.46 -5.50
CA SER A 130 2.48 -13.41 -4.37
C SER A 130 1.12 -12.87 -4.78
N VAL A 131 1.08 -11.85 -5.63
CA VAL A 131 -0.17 -11.29 -6.18
C VAL A 131 -0.85 -12.32 -7.07
N GLU A 132 -0.13 -12.96 -7.99
CA GLU A 132 -0.68 -14.00 -8.87
C GLU A 132 -1.31 -15.16 -8.07
N LYS A 133 -0.59 -15.69 -7.07
CA LYS A 133 -1.10 -16.75 -6.19
C LYS A 133 -2.34 -16.30 -5.41
N SER A 134 -2.37 -15.05 -4.92
CA SER A 134 -3.51 -14.53 -4.17
C SER A 134 -4.74 -14.32 -5.03
N VAL A 135 -4.56 -13.80 -6.25
CA VAL A 135 -5.65 -13.64 -7.22
C VAL A 135 -6.21 -15.02 -7.62
N ARG A 136 -5.33 -15.98 -7.89
CA ARG A 136 -5.74 -17.35 -8.22
C ARG A 136 -6.51 -18.01 -7.06
N ALA A 137 -6.01 -17.91 -5.84
CA ALA A 137 -6.71 -18.40 -4.65
C ALA A 137 -8.07 -17.71 -4.45
N GLY A 138 -8.14 -16.40 -4.69
CA GLY A 138 -9.37 -15.62 -4.63
C GLY A 138 -10.41 -16.06 -5.65
N ILE A 139 -10.01 -16.29 -6.90
CA ILE A 139 -10.90 -16.80 -7.96
C ILE A 139 -11.43 -18.19 -7.59
N ILE A 140 -10.57 -19.08 -7.10
CA ILE A 140 -10.98 -20.42 -6.67
C ILE A 140 -11.96 -20.32 -5.50
N GLY A 141 -11.65 -19.53 -4.45
CA GLY A 141 -12.52 -19.35 -3.30
C GLY A 141 -13.87 -18.77 -3.68
N LEU A 142 -13.89 -17.71 -4.50
CA LEU A 142 -15.12 -17.11 -4.99
C LEU A 142 -15.95 -18.10 -5.81
N SER A 143 -15.32 -18.89 -6.69
CA SER A 143 -16.01 -19.90 -7.50
C SER A 143 -16.67 -20.98 -6.64
N ILE A 144 -16.00 -21.42 -5.57
CA ILE A 144 -16.57 -22.37 -4.61
C ILE A 144 -17.81 -21.78 -3.91
N VAL A 145 -17.74 -20.51 -3.50
CA VAL A 145 -18.87 -19.81 -2.85
C VAL A 145 -20.04 -19.66 -3.81
N LEU A 146 -19.81 -19.22 -5.06
CA LEU A 146 -20.85 -19.11 -6.08
C LEU A 146 -21.52 -20.47 -6.35
N LEU A 147 -20.71 -21.52 -6.51
CA LEU A 147 -21.23 -22.86 -6.72
C LEU A 147 -22.08 -23.35 -5.52
N PHE A 148 -21.59 -23.13 -4.30
CA PHE A 148 -22.33 -23.46 -3.08
C PHE A 148 -23.65 -22.72 -3.03
N MET A 149 -23.68 -21.41 -3.30
CA MET A 149 -24.88 -20.60 -3.31
C MET A 149 -25.88 -21.08 -4.35
N LEU A 150 -25.41 -21.40 -5.55
CA LEU A 150 -26.26 -21.89 -6.62
C LEU A 150 -26.87 -23.26 -6.29
N VAL A 151 -26.10 -24.19 -5.72
CA VAL A 151 -26.55 -25.54 -5.38
C VAL A 151 -27.48 -25.54 -4.18
N TYR A 152 -27.14 -24.80 -3.12
CA TYR A 152 -27.92 -24.80 -1.86
C TYR A 152 -29.16 -23.89 -1.94
N TYR A 153 -29.02 -22.66 -2.42
CA TYR A 153 -30.10 -21.67 -2.49
C TYR A 153 -30.81 -21.62 -3.84
N ARG A 154 -30.29 -22.34 -4.84
CA ARG A 154 -30.87 -22.49 -6.18
C ARG A 154 -31.24 -21.14 -6.82
N ALA A 155 -32.54 -20.88 -7.05
CA ALA A 155 -32.97 -19.60 -7.68
C ALA A 155 -32.59 -18.37 -6.87
N LEU A 156 -32.66 -18.43 -5.54
CA LEU A 156 -32.22 -17.34 -4.66
C LEU A 156 -30.70 -17.19 -4.71
N GLY A 157 -29.98 -18.31 -4.77
CA GLY A 157 -28.52 -18.34 -4.94
C GLY A 157 -28.08 -17.66 -6.22
N GLY A 158 -28.74 -17.93 -7.35
CA GLY A 158 -28.45 -17.25 -8.61
C GLY A 158 -28.60 -15.72 -8.54
N VAL A 159 -29.57 -15.23 -7.76
CA VAL A 159 -29.71 -13.79 -7.51
C VAL A 159 -28.56 -13.25 -6.65
N ALA A 160 -28.17 -13.99 -5.60
CA ALA A 160 -27.02 -13.59 -4.77
C ALA A 160 -25.73 -13.60 -5.56
N ASP A 161 -25.53 -14.57 -6.45
CA ASP A 161 -24.35 -14.67 -7.31
C ASP A 161 -24.25 -13.46 -8.24
N LEU A 162 -25.36 -13.04 -8.87
CA LEU A 162 -25.41 -11.82 -9.67
C LEU A 162 -25.10 -10.56 -8.84
N ALA A 163 -25.64 -10.49 -7.63
CA ALA A 163 -25.36 -9.38 -6.72
C ALA A 163 -23.89 -9.36 -6.28
N LEU A 164 -23.28 -10.53 -6.03
CA LEU A 164 -21.88 -10.67 -5.66
C LEU A 164 -20.94 -10.32 -6.81
N LEU A 165 -21.29 -10.69 -8.05
CA LEU A 165 -20.51 -10.27 -9.24
C LEU A 165 -20.57 -8.75 -9.42
N LEU A 166 -21.74 -8.14 -9.23
CA LEU A 166 -21.87 -6.68 -9.26
C LEU A 166 -21.11 -6.02 -8.11
N TYR A 167 -21.15 -6.59 -6.90
CA TYR A 167 -20.33 -6.16 -5.77
C TYR A 167 -18.85 -6.16 -6.10
N ALA A 168 -18.32 -7.25 -6.67
CA ALA A 168 -16.92 -7.35 -7.07
C ALA A 168 -16.56 -6.30 -8.13
N ALA A 169 -17.42 -6.11 -9.14
CA ALA A 169 -17.21 -5.11 -10.18
C ALA A 169 -17.19 -3.67 -9.61
N LEU A 170 -18.10 -3.35 -8.69
CA LEU A 170 -18.15 -2.04 -8.02
C LEU A 170 -16.90 -1.79 -7.16
N ASN A 171 -16.41 -2.81 -6.42
CA ASN A 171 -15.16 -2.69 -5.65
C ASN A 171 -13.98 -2.41 -6.57
N LEU A 172 -13.81 -3.19 -7.64
CA LEU A 172 -12.72 -3.00 -8.59
C LEU A 172 -12.79 -1.62 -9.27
N ALA A 173 -13.99 -1.18 -9.65
CA ALA A 173 -14.20 0.15 -10.22
C ALA A 173 -13.81 1.25 -9.22
N LEU A 174 -14.17 1.10 -7.95
CA LEU A 174 -13.85 2.09 -6.92
C LEU A 174 -12.35 2.10 -6.59
N TYR A 175 -11.68 0.94 -6.55
CA TYR A 175 -10.23 0.86 -6.36
C TYR A 175 -9.45 1.51 -7.50
N LYS A 176 -9.99 1.44 -8.74
CA LYS A 176 -9.40 2.10 -9.89
C LYS A 176 -9.65 3.62 -9.89
N LEU A 177 -10.80 4.06 -9.41
CA LEU A 177 -11.19 5.48 -9.35
C LEU A 177 -10.46 6.22 -8.21
N ALA A 178 -10.41 5.61 -7.04
CA ALA A 178 -9.70 6.14 -5.87
C ALA A 178 -8.35 5.41 -5.79
N PRO A 179 -7.23 5.92 -6.34
CA PRO A 179 -5.98 5.18 -6.55
C PRO A 179 -5.51 4.42 -5.29
N VAL A 180 -6.24 3.35 -4.96
CA VAL A 180 -5.94 2.49 -3.82
C VAL A 180 -4.88 1.49 -4.23
N THR A 181 -3.73 1.52 -3.58
CA THR A 181 -2.68 0.52 -3.78
C THR A 181 -3.14 -0.82 -3.21
N LEU A 182 -3.41 -1.79 -4.09
CA LEU A 182 -3.76 -3.14 -3.70
C LEU A 182 -2.50 -3.88 -3.20
N THR A 183 -2.29 -3.84 -1.89
CA THR A 183 -1.28 -4.65 -1.22
C THR A 183 -1.79 -6.08 -1.02
N LEU A 184 -0.88 -7.02 -0.73
CA LEU A 184 -1.26 -8.42 -0.44
C LEU A 184 -2.33 -8.53 0.67
N PRO A 185 -2.17 -7.84 1.83
CA PRO A 185 -3.24 -7.75 2.84
C PRO A 185 -4.50 -7.05 2.33
N GLY A 186 -4.37 -6.09 1.40
CA GLY A 186 -5.52 -5.45 0.76
C GLY A 186 -6.36 -6.41 -0.07
N ILE A 187 -5.73 -7.35 -0.78
CA ILE A 187 -6.43 -8.43 -1.49
C ILE A 187 -7.17 -9.33 -0.48
N ALA A 188 -6.54 -9.68 0.64
CA ALA A 188 -7.19 -10.45 1.71
C ALA A 188 -8.40 -9.73 2.30
N GLY A 189 -8.31 -8.40 2.51
CA GLY A 189 -9.44 -7.58 2.97
C GLY A 189 -10.61 -7.58 1.98
N PHE A 190 -10.34 -7.48 0.68
CA PHE A 190 -11.35 -7.62 -0.36
C PHE A 190 -12.02 -9.00 -0.35
N LEU A 191 -11.25 -10.09 -0.27
CA LEU A 191 -11.79 -11.44 -0.24
C LEU A 191 -12.63 -11.70 1.01
N LEU A 192 -12.19 -11.20 2.17
CA LEU A 192 -12.96 -11.29 3.40
C LEU A 192 -14.29 -10.54 3.28
N SER A 193 -14.26 -9.32 2.73
CA SER A 193 -15.49 -8.54 2.54
C SER A 193 -16.45 -9.18 1.53
N ALA A 194 -15.95 -9.89 0.51
CA ALA A 194 -16.76 -10.67 -0.42
C ALA A 194 -17.47 -11.85 0.30
N GLY A 195 -16.76 -12.55 1.19
CA GLY A 195 -17.38 -13.59 2.04
C GLY A 195 -18.52 -13.04 2.91
N MET A 196 -18.30 -11.89 3.54
CA MET A 196 -19.33 -11.21 4.34
C MET A 196 -20.50 -10.68 3.51
N ALA A 197 -20.29 -10.39 2.22
CA ALA A 197 -21.37 -10.00 1.32
C ALA A 197 -22.34 -11.15 1.05
N VAL A 198 -21.82 -12.37 0.95
CA VAL A 198 -22.65 -13.58 0.84
C VAL A 198 -23.44 -13.84 2.11
N ASP A 199 -22.82 -13.68 3.28
CA ASP A 199 -23.48 -13.90 4.58
C ASP A 199 -24.70 -12.99 4.79
N ALA A 200 -24.60 -11.72 4.41
CA ALA A 200 -25.73 -10.79 4.44
C ALA A 200 -26.89 -11.27 3.56
N ASN A 201 -26.62 -11.80 2.37
CA ASN A 201 -27.65 -12.35 1.49
C ASN A 201 -28.27 -13.63 2.07
N ILE A 202 -27.48 -14.51 2.66
CA ILE A 202 -27.93 -15.73 3.33
C ILE A 202 -28.92 -15.38 4.45
N LEU A 203 -28.59 -14.42 5.30
CA LEU A 203 -29.45 -14.01 6.39
C LEU A 203 -30.84 -13.53 5.89
N VAL A 204 -30.84 -12.72 4.83
CA VAL A 204 -32.10 -12.29 4.18
C VAL A 204 -32.91 -13.48 3.66
N PHE A 205 -32.23 -14.42 2.98
CA PHE A 205 -32.89 -15.58 2.41
C PHE A 205 -33.49 -16.50 3.47
N GLU A 206 -32.77 -16.74 4.56
CA GLU A 206 -33.31 -17.57 5.65
C GLU A 206 -34.52 -16.90 6.32
N ARG A 207 -34.49 -15.60 6.58
CA ARG A 207 -35.67 -14.86 7.08
C ARG A 207 -36.84 -14.91 6.11
N MET A 208 -36.55 -14.77 4.81
CA MET A 208 -37.59 -14.87 3.78
C MET A 208 -38.21 -16.28 3.71
N LYS A 209 -37.39 -17.35 3.82
CA LYS A 209 -37.86 -18.73 3.86
C LYS A 209 -38.77 -19.01 5.08
N GLU A 210 -38.39 -18.49 6.26
CA GLU A 210 -39.24 -18.57 7.47
C GLU A 210 -40.63 -18.00 7.19
N GLU A 211 -40.71 -16.83 6.56
CA GLU A 211 -41.99 -16.19 6.24
C GLU A 211 -42.78 -16.92 5.17
N ILE A 212 -42.13 -17.55 4.18
CA ILE A 212 -42.80 -18.40 3.18
C ILE A 212 -43.36 -19.66 3.83
N ARG A 213 -42.61 -20.30 4.74
CA ARG A 213 -43.07 -21.47 5.50
C ARG A 213 -44.26 -21.13 6.42
N ALA A 214 -44.30 -19.89 6.93
CA ALA A 214 -45.43 -19.37 7.68
C ALA A 214 -46.68 -19.06 6.79
N GLY A 215 -46.64 -19.38 5.50
CA GLY A 215 -47.76 -19.23 4.56
C GLY A 215 -47.93 -17.85 3.95
N ARG A 216 -46.95 -16.92 4.13
CA ARG A 216 -47.02 -15.59 3.52
C ARG A 216 -46.80 -15.65 2.00
N SER A 217 -47.32 -14.68 1.27
CA SER A 217 -47.06 -14.53 -0.15
C SER A 217 -45.60 -14.19 -0.39
N LEU A 218 -45.01 -14.58 -1.54
CA LEU A 218 -43.59 -14.33 -1.89
C LEU A 218 -43.20 -12.85 -1.75
N ARG A 219 -44.08 -11.93 -2.12
CA ARG A 219 -43.84 -10.49 -2.01
C ARG A 219 -43.84 -10.01 -0.55
N ALA A 220 -44.80 -10.50 0.27
CA ALA A 220 -44.86 -10.17 1.69
C ALA A 220 -43.66 -10.78 2.45
N ALA A 221 -43.28 -12.03 2.13
CA ALA A 221 -42.11 -12.70 2.70
C ALA A 221 -40.81 -11.98 2.39
N LEU A 222 -40.67 -11.48 1.16
CA LEU A 222 -39.52 -10.66 0.77
C LEU A 222 -39.40 -9.40 1.64
N GLU A 223 -40.46 -8.59 1.70
CA GLU A 223 -40.41 -7.31 2.44
C GLU A 223 -40.18 -7.53 3.95
N THR A 224 -40.91 -8.52 4.53
CA THR A 224 -40.74 -8.84 5.94
C THR A 224 -39.37 -9.43 6.24
N GLY A 225 -38.84 -10.32 5.37
CA GLY A 225 -37.52 -10.93 5.50
C GLY A 225 -36.41 -9.88 5.50
N PHE A 226 -36.44 -8.94 4.54
CA PHE A 226 -35.50 -7.83 4.50
C PHE A 226 -35.58 -6.95 5.76
N ASN A 227 -36.78 -6.57 6.19
CA ASN A 227 -36.93 -5.72 7.38
C ASN A 227 -36.41 -6.40 8.65
N ARG A 228 -36.66 -7.72 8.80
CA ARG A 228 -36.14 -8.49 9.95
C ARG A 228 -34.62 -8.74 9.90
N ALA A 229 -34.05 -8.93 8.72
CA ALA A 229 -32.63 -9.11 8.55
C ALA A 229 -31.85 -7.79 8.70
N TRP A 230 -32.46 -6.66 8.36
CA TRP A 230 -31.81 -5.36 8.28
C TRP A 230 -31.06 -4.96 9.56
N THR A 231 -31.70 -5.10 10.73
CA THR A 231 -31.06 -4.71 12.00
C THR A 231 -29.77 -5.48 12.26
N SER A 232 -29.82 -6.81 12.05
CA SER A 232 -28.65 -7.68 12.24
C SER A 232 -27.54 -7.38 11.23
N ILE A 233 -27.87 -7.17 9.95
CA ILE A 233 -26.91 -6.82 8.90
C ILE A 233 -26.26 -5.48 9.23
N ARG A 234 -27.05 -4.47 9.54
CA ARG A 234 -26.55 -3.13 9.89
C ARG A 234 -25.59 -3.18 11.07
N ASP A 235 -25.97 -3.83 12.15
CA ASP A 235 -25.20 -3.86 13.39
C ASP A 235 -23.87 -4.62 13.20
N SER A 236 -23.89 -5.73 12.45
CA SER A 236 -22.68 -6.45 12.04
C SER A 236 -21.75 -5.57 11.18
N GLN A 237 -22.28 -4.89 10.16
CA GLN A 237 -21.46 -4.05 9.28
C GLN A 237 -20.88 -2.83 10.01
N ILE A 238 -21.64 -2.22 10.93
CA ILE A 238 -21.14 -1.13 11.79
C ILE A 238 -19.98 -1.62 12.65
N SER A 239 -20.10 -2.80 13.28
CA SER A 239 -19.01 -3.38 14.09
C SER A 239 -17.73 -3.58 13.27
N ILE A 240 -17.86 -4.07 12.03
CA ILE A 240 -16.73 -4.24 11.12
C ILE A 240 -16.10 -2.88 10.76
N LEU A 241 -16.93 -1.87 10.46
CA LEU A 241 -16.43 -0.53 10.15
C LEU A 241 -15.69 0.11 11.33
N ILE A 242 -16.16 -0.11 12.56
CA ILE A 242 -15.45 0.33 13.77
C ILE A 242 -14.10 -0.38 13.87
N ALA A 243 -14.05 -1.70 13.68
CA ALA A 243 -12.79 -2.44 13.67
C ALA A 243 -11.83 -1.94 12.57
N CYS A 244 -12.34 -1.66 11.37
CA CYS A 244 -11.56 -1.07 10.28
C CYS A 244 -11.00 0.31 10.66
N ALA A 245 -11.80 1.16 11.30
CA ALA A 245 -11.36 2.48 11.74
C ALA A 245 -10.22 2.38 12.77
N VAL A 246 -10.34 1.48 13.74
CA VAL A 246 -9.29 1.21 14.72
C VAL A 246 -8.02 0.70 14.05
N LEU A 247 -8.12 -0.31 13.17
CA LEU A 247 -6.98 -0.86 12.44
C LEU A 247 -6.31 0.18 11.55
N TYR A 248 -7.09 1.02 10.88
CA TYR A 248 -6.57 2.10 10.04
C TYR A 248 -5.82 3.15 10.86
N PHE A 249 -6.37 3.55 12.01
CA PHE A 249 -5.74 4.48 12.94
C PHE A 249 -4.40 3.93 13.45
N PHE A 250 -4.38 2.71 13.95
CA PHE A 250 -3.14 2.05 14.39
C PHE A 250 -2.14 1.86 13.25
N GLY A 251 -2.60 1.39 12.09
CA GLY A 251 -1.75 1.22 10.91
C GLY A 251 -1.08 2.51 10.45
N THR A 252 -1.75 3.65 10.62
CA THR A 252 -1.21 4.97 10.25
C THR A 252 -0.21 5.48 11.27
N ASN A 253 -0.50 5.36 12.58
CA ASN A 253 0.34 5.93 13.65
C ASN A 253 1.59 5.08 13.94
N PHE A 254 1.51 3.76 13.76
CA PHE A 254 2.63 2.85 14.03
C PHE A 254 3.37 2.39 12.76
N GLY A 255 3.13 3.02 11.61
CA GLY A 255 3.83 2.71 10.37
C GLY A 255 3.51 1.35 9.76
N ALA A 256 2.48 0.64 10.26
CA ALA A 256 2.08 -0.68 9.78
C ALA A 256 1.27 -0.59 8.47
N SER A 257 1.93 -0.27 7.36
CA SER A 257 1.32 -0.05 6.05
C SER A 257 0.48 -1.24 5.56
N MET A 258 0.86 -2.45 5.93
CA MET A 258 0.11 -3.68 5.61
C MET A 258 -1.26 -3.70 6.28
N VAL A 259 -1.34 -3.34 7.56
CA VAL A 259 -2.60 -3.29 8.32
C VAL A 259 -3.50 -2.18 7.79
N LYS A 260 -2.92 -1.04 7.44
CA LYS A 260 -3.65 0.09 6.84
C LYS A 260 -4.30 -0.30 5.51
N GLY A 261 -3.57 -1.01 4.63
CA GLY A 261 -4.09 -1.48 3.35
C GLY A 261 -5.25 -2.46 3.50
N PHE A 262 -5.13 -3.43 4.42
CA PHE A 262 -6.19 -4.36 4.77
C PHE A 262 -7.44 -3.64 5.30
N ALA A 263 -7.28 -2.75 6.26
CA ALA A 263 -8.38 -2.02 6.88
C ALA A 263 -9.15 -1.15 5.87
N LEU A 264 -8.43 -0.48 4.96
CA LEU A 264 -9.03 0.37 3.94
C LEU A 264 -9.87 -0.44 2.94
N THR A 265 -9.32 -1.53 2.39
CA THR A 265 -10.03 -2.36 1.42
C THR A 265 -11.22 -3.08 2.05
N LEU A 266 -11.09 -3.53 3.31
CA LEU A 266 -12.18 -4.13 4.06
C LEU A 266 -13.31 -3.12 4.33
N ALA A 267 -12.98 -1.88 4.71
CA ALA A 267 -13.96 -0.83 4.94
C ALA A 267 -14.73 -0.48 3.67
N ILE A 268 -14.03 -0.28 2.54
CA ILE A 268 -14.65 -0.01 1.24
C ILE A 268 -15.56 -1.17 0.84
N GLY A 269 -15.08 -2.41 0.95
CA GLY A 269 -15.87 -3.60 0.64
C GLY A 269 -17.13 -3.70 1.52
N THR A 270 -17.01 -3.40 2.81
CA THR A 270 -18.15 -3.39 3.74
C THR A 270 -19.21 -2.35 3.37
N MET A 271 -18.79 -1.14 2.97
CA MET A 271 -19.71 -0.09 2.52
C MET A 271 -20.46 -0.48 1.23
N ILE A 272 -19.72 -1.03 0.25
CA ILE A 272 -20.34 -1.51 -0.99
C ILE A 272 -21.25 -2.70 -0.72
N ASN A 273 -20.86 -3.61 0.19
CA ASN A 273 -21.70 -4.72 0.59
C ASN A 273 -23.03 -4.25 1.17
N LEU A 274 -23.02 -3.27 2.05
CA LEU A 274 -24.25 -2.70 2.62
C LEU A 274 -25.18 -2.18 1.52
N PHE A 275 -24.63 -1.50 0.53
CA PHE A 275 -25.41 -1.04 -0.63
C PHE A 275 -25.93 -2.20 -1.48
N THR A 276 -25.09 -3.17 -1.84
CA THR A 276 -25.46 -4.28 -2.72
C THR A 276 -26.46 -5.23 -2.06
N ALA A 277 -26.29 -5.54 -0.79
CA ALA A 277 -27.21 -6.41 -0.06
C ALA A 277 -28.62 -5.80 0.03
N ILE A 278 -28.72 -4.50 0.29
CA ILE A 278 -30.02 -3.84 0.50
C ILE A 278 -30.69 -3.43 -0.81
N VAL A 279 -29.94 -2.77 -1.71
CA VAL A 279 -30.51 -2.18 -2.92
C VAL A 279 -30.52 -3.19 -4.05
N VAL A 280 -29.36 -3.79 -4.34
CA VAL A 280 -29.20 -4.64 -5.52
C VAL A 280 -29.93 -5.97 -5.34
N THR A 281 -29.64 -6.69 -4.27
CA THR A 281 -30.28 -8.00 -4.01
C THR A 281 -31.79 -7.86 -3.88
N ARG A 282 -32.28 -6.83 -3.17
CA ARG A 282 -33.71 -6.57 -3.04
C ARG A 282 -34.37 -6.29 -4.39
N THR A 283 -33.74 -5.51 -5.25
CA THR A 283 -34.23 -5.17 -6.58
C THR A 283 -34.25 -6.40 -7.49
N PHE A 284 -33.20 -7.20 -7.46
CA PHE A 284 -33.13 -8.43 -8.25
C PHE A 284 -34.20 -9.46 -7.81
N LEU A 285 -34.39 -9.64 -6.51
CA LEU A 285 -35.45 -10.51 -5.98
C LEU A 285 -36.86 -10.02 -6.33
N ARG A 286 -37.13 -8.71 -6.23
CA ARG A 286 -38.39 -8.12 -6.66
C ARG A 286 -38.63 -8.38 -8.14
N THR A 287 -37.61 -8.22 -8.98
CA THR A 287 -37.71 -8.48 -10.40
C THR A 287 -37.93 -9.96 -10.70
N LEU A 288 -37.18 -10.85 -10.05
CA LEU A 288 -37.39 -12.29 -10.16
C LEU A 288 -38.80 -12.70 -9.80
N PHE A 289 -39.34 -12.21 -8.67
CA PHE A 289 -40.71 -12.55 -8.23
C PHE A 289 -41.78 -11.89 -9.08
N ARG A 290 -41.49 -10.78 -9.77
CA ARG A 290 -42.41 -10.19 -10.74
C ARG A 290 -42.50 -11.02 -12.01
N LEU A 291 -41.36 -11.47 -12.52
CA LEU A 291 -41.25 -12.18 -13.80
C LEU A 291 -41.58 -13.67 -13.68
N ALA A 292 -41.07 -14.33 -12.64
CA ALA A 292 -41.16 -15.77 -12.46
C ALA A 292 -42.02 -16.21 -11.26
N GLY A 293 -42.74 -15.31 -10.60
CA GLY A 293 -43.44 -15.57 -9.36
C GLY A 293 -44.49 -16.69 -9.46
N ASN A 294 -45.23 -16.76 -10.57
CA ASN A 294 -46.23 -17.85 -10.78
C ASN A 294 -45.52 -19.21 -10.95
N TRP A 295 -44.43 -19.25 -11.68
CA TRP A 295 -43.65 -20.47 -11.90
C TRP A 295 -42.90 -20.92 -10.64
N LEU A 296 -42.39 -20.01 -9.82
CA LEU A 296 -41.77 -20.29 -8.54
C LEU A 296 -42.76 -20.79 -7.49
N ARG A 297 -44.02 -20.36 -7.53
CA ARG A 297 -45.10 -20.86 -6.66
C ARG A 297 -45.40 -22.34 -6.89
N THR A 298 -45.34 -22.80 -8.13
CA THR A 298 -45.61 -24.20 -8.45
C THR A 298 -44.38 -25.10 -8.16
N ARG A 299 -43.16 -24.53 -8.15
CA ARG A 299 -41.93 -25.24 -7.90
C ARG A 299 -41.19 -24.71 -6.65
N ARG A 300 -41.85 -24.87 -5.48
CA ARG A 300 -41.32 -24.38 -4.18
C ARG A 300 -39.89 -24.86 -3.88
N TRP A 301 -39.53 -26.07 -4.34
CA TRP A 301 -38.19 -26.60 -4.16
C TRP A 301 -37.08 -25.68 -4.73
N LEU A 302 -37.36 -24.87 -5.76
CA LEU A 302 -36.38 -23.89 -6.31
C LEU A 302 -36.09 -22.73 -5.34
N LEU A 303 -36.99 -22.50 -4.40
CA LEU A 303 -36.77 -21.51 -3.32
C LEU A 303 -36.11 -22.15 -2.10
N SER A 304 -35.72 -23.42 -2.16
CA SER A 304 -35.17 -24.19 -1.03
C SER A 304 -36.10 -24.21 0.20
N VAL A 305 -37.44 -24.21 -0.02
CA VAL A 305 -38.49 -24.17 1.01
C VAL A 305 -39.26 -25.51 1.01
#